data_e977d54c52a573831949f3077fb3530a
#
_entry.id   e977d54c52a573831949f3077fb3530a
#
_cell.length_a   1.000
_cell.length_b   1.000
_cell.length_c   1.000
_cell.angle_alpha   90.00
_cell.angle_beta   90.00
_cell.angle_gamma   90.00
#
_symmetry.space_group_name_H-M   'P 1'
#
loop_
_entity.id
_entity.type
_entity.pdbx_description
1 polymer ?
#
loop_
_entity_poly.entity_id
_entity_poly.type
_entity_poly.pdbx_seq_one_letter_code
_entity_poly.pdbx_strand_id
1 'polypeptide(L)'
;MSATDFGQPTRRGLLSEGDRVQVRDPKGRFHQVILVRGGRFQSNRGGFNHNDVIGHPDGQVIVTEEGRQFQILRPLQVDYVMSMPRGAAVVYPKDAGVITHMGDIFPGATVVEAGAGSGALSMALLDAVGPQGRLISVERRQDFADIAAANVDLWFGRRHPAWDLRVGDVDEVLWSAEEGSVDRIVLDMLAPWENIETITHALIPGGVLVCYVATVTQMSRLVEDLRASERFTDPIAWEDMRREWHLEGLAVRPEHRMVAHTGFLVITRLLAPGVTPQERSTRPAKAAEGQGGAWDDEQEWSLEKVGQRVNSEKKVRKVRRDVVAQADTWASEGREAQTDE
;
A
#
# COMPACT_ATOMS: atom_id res chain seq x y z
N MET A 1 -25.42 17.61 18.94
CA MET A 1 -24.67 16.44 18.45
C MET A 1 -23.20 16.75 18.67
N SER A 2 -22.50 15.90 19.40
CA SER A 2 -21.08 16.06 19.72
C SER A 2 -20.25 15.95 18.44
N ALA A 3 -19.12 16.68 18.36
CA ALA A 3 -18.17 16.63 17.22
C ALA A 3 -17.60 15.21 16.96
N THR A 4 -17.90 14.26 17.84
CA THR A 4 -17.50 12.84 17.74
C THR A 4 -18.41 11.96 16.89
N ASP A 5 -19.58 12.49 16.45
CA ASP A 5 -20.59 11.71 15.67
C ASP A 5 -20.43 11.82 14.16
N PHE A 6 -19.35 12.44 13.68
CA PHE A 6 -19.16 12.66 12.26
C PHE A 6 -18.61 11.45 11.53
N GLY A 7 -19.46 10.79 10.72
CA GLY A 7 -19.10 10.00 9.55
C GLY A 7 -18.54 8.60 9.78
N GLN A 8 -18.39 8.14 11.01
CA GLN A 8 -18.01 6.74 11.22
C GLN A 8 -19.24 5.83 11.19
N PRO A 9 -19.21 4.69 10.48
CA PRO A 9 -20.26 3.70 10.60
C PRO A 9 -20.42 3.34 12.06
N THR A 10 -21.66 3.10 12.50
CA THR A 10 -21.93 2.67 13.87
C THR A 10 -21.17 1.39 14.15
N ARG A 11 -20.04 1.49 14.81
CA ARG A 11 -19.15 0.35 15.12
C ARG A 11 -19.53 -0.35 16.43
N ARG A 12 -20.57 0.13 17.12
CA ARG A 12 -21.00 -0.33 18.44
C ARG A 12 -22.52 -0.39 18.55
N GLY A 13 -23.00 -1.15 19.51
CA GLY A 13 -24.43 -1.28 19.81
C GLY A 13 -25.11 -2.35 18.97
N LEU A 14 -26.44 -2.40 19.09
CA LEU A 14 -27.28 -3.34 18.34
C LEU A 14 -27.27 -3.01 16.85
N LEU A 15 -27.44 -4.04 16.03
CA LEU A 15 -27.59 -3.89 14.58
C LEU A 15 -28.92 -3.19 14.29
N SER A 16 -28.89 -2.21 13.42
CA SER A 16 -30.03 -1.35 13.09
C SER A 16 -30.35 -1.41 11.61
N GLU A 17 -31.55 -0.98 11.26
CA GLU A 17 -31.93 -0.75 9.86
C GLU A 17 -30.94 0.27 9.24
N GLY A 18 -30.50 -0.01 8.02
CA GLY A 18 -29.48 0.76 7.31
C GLY A 18 -28.05 0.30 7.59
N ASP A 19 -27.79 -0.48 8.65
CA ASP A 19 -26.47 -1.01 8.93
C ASP A 19 -26.03 -1.97 7.80
N ARG A 20 -24.77 -1.85 7.42
CA ARG A 20 -24.10 -2.84 6.57
C ARG A 20 -23.59 -3.98 7.42
N VAL A 21 -23.89 -5.20 7.00
CA VAL A 21 -23.37 -6.41 7.62
C VAL A 21 -22.64 -7.28 6.61
N GLN A 22 -21.64 -7.98 7.08
CA GLN A 22 -20.94 -9.04 6.38
C GLN A 22 -21.54 -10.38 6.84
N VAL A 23 -22.07 -11.10 5.89
CA VAL A 23 -22.67 -12.43 6.12
C VAL A 23 -21.69 -13.48 5.66
N ARG A 24 -21.21 -14.32 6.57
CA ARG A 24 -20.42 -15.50 6.24
C ARG A 24 -21.31 -16.71 6.10
N ASP A 25 -21.35 -17.30 4.91
CA ASP A 25 -22.16 -18.48 4.60
C ASP A 25 -21.53 -19.77 5.18
N PRO A 26 -22.26 -20.91 5.20
CA PRO A 26 -21.75 -22.18 5.73
C PRO A 26 -20.48 -22.73 5.05
N LYS A 27 -20.09 -22.21 3.90
CA LYS A 27 -18.82 -22.53 3.22
C LYS A 27 -17.75 -21.45 3.39
N GLY A 28 -18.00 -20.47 4.26
CA GLY A 28 -17.05 -19.41 4.56
C GLY A 28 -16.98 -18.29 3.52
N ARG A 29 -17.93 -18.21 2.56
CA ARG A 29 -18.01 -17.10 1.62
C ARG A 29 -18.63 -15.89 2.27
N PHE A 30 -18.12 -14.72 1.95
CA PHE A 30 -18.63 -13.45 2.46
C PHE A 30 -19.59 -12.80 1.47
N HIS A 31 -20.66 -12.22 2.01
CA HIS A 31 -21.64 -11.42 1.30
C HIS A 31 -21.85 -10.12 2.05
N GLN A 32 -21.95 -9.00 1.35
CA GLN A 32 -22.29 -7.70 1.94
C GLN A 32 -23.78 -7.45 1.81
N VAL A 33 -24.43 -7.10 2.90
CA VAL A 33 -25.87 -6.87 2.97
C VAL A 33 -26.15 -5.57 3.72
N ILE A 34 -27.06 -4.75 3.23
CA ILE A 34 -27.64 -3.62 3.98
C ILE A 34 -28.93 -4.12 4.61
N LEU A 35 -29.04 -3.95 5.93
CA LEU A 35 -30.23 -4.37 6.66
C LEU A 35 -31.41 -3.43 6.38
N VAL A 36 -32.53 -4.01 5.95
CA VAL A 36 -33.79 -3.28 5.67
C VAL A 36 -34.94 -4.02 6.36
N ARG A 37 -35.80 -3.32 7.09
CA ARG A 37 -36.97 -3.94 7.73
C ARG A 37 -37.85 -4.63 6.70
N GLY A 38 -38.25 -5.87 7.00
CA GLY A 38 -39.01 -6.71 6.07
C GLY A 38 -38.20 -7.26 4.90
N GLY A 39 -36.91 -6.90 4.79
CA GLY A 39 -35.98 -7.46 3.80
C GLY A 39 -35.59 -8.91 4.10
N ARG A 40 -35.04 -9.58 3.07
CA ARG A 40 -34.56 -10.96 3.17
C ARG A 40 -33.25 -11.10 2.45
N PHE A 41 -32.26 -11.69 3.09
CA PHE A 41 -31.06 -12.19 2.45
C PHE A 41 -31.35 -13.59 1.90
N GLN A 42 -30.97 -13.85 0.64
CA GLN A 42 -31.14 -15.14 0.00
C GLN A 42 -29.89 -15.49 -0.81
N SER A 43 -29.41 -16.70 -0.62
CA SER A 43 -28.34 -17.30 -1.41
C SER A 43 -28.74 -18.71 -1.85
N ASN A 44 -27.93 -19.34 -2.70
CA ASN A 44 -28.12 -20.74 -3.07
C ASN A 44 -27.90 -21.73 -1.90
N ARG A 45 -27.62 -21.22 -0.71
CA ARG A 45 -27.37 -22.00 0.51
C ARG A 45 -28.39 -21.74 1.62
N GLY A 46 -29.49 -21.06 1.29
CA GLY A 46 -30.51 -20.60 2.22
C GLY A 46 -30.41 -19.11 2.46
N GLY A 47 -31.22 -18.62 3.39
CA GLY A 47 -31.31 -17.22 3.72
C GLY A 47 -31.95 -17.00 5.07
N PHE A 48 -32.07 -15.75 5.47
CA PHE A 48 -32.70 -15.30 6.71
C PHE A 48 -33.43 -13.97 6.49
N ASN A 49 -34.37 -13.62 7.37
CA ASN A 49 -35.00 -12.31 7.32
C ASN A 49 -34.12 -11.27 8.03
N HIS A 50 -34.06 -10.06 7.49
CA HIS A 50 -33.30 -8.98 8.12
C HIS A 50 -33.86 -8.62 9.52
N ASN A 51 -35.14 -8.84 9.75
CA ASN A 51 -35.78 -8.64 11.07
C ASN A 51 -35.20 -9.58 12.16
N ASP A 52 -34.65 -10.72 11.76
CA ASP A 52 -34.01 -11.67 12.71
C ASP A 52 -32.63 -11.17 13.16
N VAL A 53 -32.11 -10.12 12.52
CA VAL A 53 -30.80 -9.50 12.76
C VAL A 53 -30.93 -8.11 13.38
N ILE A 54 -31.88 -7.32 12.91
CA ILE A 54 -32.14 -5.96 13.40
C ILE A 54 -32.59 -6.00 14.87
N GLY A 55 -31.95 -5.18 15.70
CA GLY A 55 -32.22 -5.14 17.15
C GLY A 55 -31.39 -6.13 17.96
N HIS A 56 -30.56 -6.95 17.32
CA HIS A 56 -29.66 -7.92 17.97
C HIS A 56 -28.20 -7.45 17.99
N PRO A 57 -27.36 -8.00 18.87
CA PRO A 57 -25.93 -7.68 18.91
C PRO A 57 -25.21 -8.06 17.62
N ASP A 58 -24.10 -7.37 17.32
CA ASP A 58 -23.12 -7.77 16.32
C ASP A 58 -22.45 -9.10 16.72
N GLY A 59 -21.98 -9.87 15.75
CA GLY A 59 -21.26 -11.12 16.02
C GLY A 59 -22.16 -12.33 16.25
N GLN A 60 -23.41 -12.30 15.78
CA GLN A 60 -24.37 -13.37 15.95
C GLN A 60 -24.28 -14.45 14.86
N VAL A 61 -24.87 -15.62 15.16
CA VAL A 61 -25.05 -16.71 14.21
C VAL A 61 -26.55 -16.97 14.06
N ILE A 62 -27.06 -16.83 12.84
CA ILE A 62 -28.42 -17.17 12.48
C ILE A 62 -28.46 -18.62 12.01
N VAL A 63 -29.38 -19.41 12.57
CA VAL A 63 -29.64 -20.80 12.14
C VAL A 63 -30.94 -20.81 11.35
N THR A 64 -30.88 -21.22 10.09
CA THR A 64 -32.08 -21.35 9.25
C THR A 64 -32.91 -22.59 9.64
N GLU A 65 -34.13 -22.69 9.12
CA GLU A 65 -35.00 -23.85 9.33
C GLU A 65 -34.36 -25.16 8.89
N GLU A 66 -33.48 -25.10 7.86
CA GLU A 66 -32.74 -26.25 7.37
C GLU A 66 -31.46 -26.52 8.18
N GLY A 67 -31.26 -25.86 9.33
CA GLY A 67 -30.11 -26.04 10.22
C GLY A 67 -28.81 -25.42 9.70
N ARG A 68 -28.87 -24.57 8.67
CA ARG A 68 -27.67 -23.90 8.13
C ARG A 68 -27.32 -22.66 8.93
N GLN A 69 -26.05 -22.46 9.20
CA GLN A 69 -25.56 -21.35 10.01
C GLN A 69 -24.98 -20.24 9.14
N PHE A 70 -25.41 -19.02 9.42
CA PHE A 70 -24.88 -17.79 8.84
C PHE A 70 -24.32 -16.91 9.96
N GLN A 71 -23.04 -16.57 9.88
CA GLN A 71 -22.42 -15.63 10.80
C GLN A 71 -22.62 -14.21 10.31
N ILE A 72 -23.10 -13.31 11.16
CA ILE A 72 -23.39 -11.92 10.86
C ILE A 72 -22.45 -11.03 11.65
N LEU A 73 -21.72 -10.18 10.94
CA LEU A 73 -20.74 -9.26 11.51
C LEU A 73 -20.85 -7.89 10.85
N ARG A 74 -20.59 -6.83 11.59
CA ARG A 74 -20.24 -5.56 10.92
C ARG A 74 -18.94 -5.73 10.16
N PRO A 75 -18.84 -5.28 8.90
CA PRO A 75 -17.60 -5.40 8.14
C PRO A 75 -16.51 -4.50 8.76
N LEU A 76 -15.31 -5.02 8.80
CA LEU A 76 -14.13 -4.19 8.98
C LEU A 76 -13.89 -3.37 7.71
N GLN A 77 -13.14 -2.27 7.80
CA GLN A 77 -12.79 -1.47 6.63
C GLN A 77 -12.08 -2.32 5.56
N VAL A 78 -11.21 -3.23 6.00
CA VAL A 78 -10.51 -4.17 5.11
C VAL A 78 -11.48 -5.07 4.33
N ASP A 79 -12.56 -5.54 4.96
CA ASP A 79 -13.57 -6.37 4.31
C ASP A 79 -14.37 -5.55 3.28
N TYR A 80 -14.68 -4.30 3.64
CA TYR A 80 -15.38 -3.39 2.74
C TYR A 80 -14.53 -3.07 1.52
N VAL A 81 -13.29 -2.63 1.70
CA VAL A 81 -12.35 -2.33 0.61
C VAL A 81 -12.17 -3.52 -0.33
N MET A 82 -12.10 -4.75 0.23
CA MET A 82 -11.93 -5.95 -0.59
C MET A 82 -13.18 -6.37 -1.36
N SER A 83 -14.37 -5.89 -0.97
CA SER A 83 -15.68 -6.26 -1.56
C SER A 83 -16.42 -5.12 -2.27
N MET A 84 -16.01 -3.86 -2.10
CA MET A 84 -16.66 -2.70 -2.70
C MET A 84 -16.57 -2.70 -4.23
N PRO A 85 -17.48 -2.00 -4.94
CA PRO A 85 -17.38 -1.78 -6.37
C PRO A 85 -16.07 -1.07 -6.75
N ARG A 86 -15.43 -1.53 -7.81
CA ARG A 86 -14.13 -1.01 -8.25
C ARG A 86 -14.19 -0.54 -9.69
N GLY A 87 -13.67 0.67 -9.94
CA GLY A 87 -13.40 1.17 -11.28
C GLY A 87 -11.92 1.02 -11.64
N ALA A 88 -11.03 1.09 -10.64
CA ALA A 88 -9.58 0.96 -10.77
C ALA A 88 -9.03 -0.14 -9.84
N ALA A 89 -7.78 -0.50 -10.03
CA ALA A 89 -7.01 -1.24 -9.03
C ALA A 89 -7.01 -0.45 -7.71
N VAL A 90 -6.97 -1.14 -6.59
CA VAL A 90 -6.98 -0.51 -5.27
C VAL A 90 -5.64 -0.76 -4.57
N VAL A 91 -5.19 0.21 -3.80
CA VAL A 91 -4.16 -0.03 -2.79
C VAL A 91 -4.72 -1.04 -1.79
N TYR A 92 -4.04 -2.17 -1.64
CA TYR A 92 -4.49 -3.23 -0.76
C TYR A 92 -4.42 -2.79 0.72
N PRO A 93 -5.31 -3.29 1.57
CA PRO A 93 -5.33 -2.91 2.99
C PRO A 93 -4.00 -3.11 3.73
N LYS A 94 -3.20 -4.10 3.34
CA LYS A 94 -1.87 -4.30 3.89
C LYS A 94 -0.93 -3.13 3.61
N ASP A 95 -1.02 -2.57 2.39
CA ASP A 95 -0.20 -1.43 1.95
C ASP A 95 -0.77 -0.12 2.51
N ALA A 96 -2.10 0.05 2.50
CA ALA A 96 -2.75 1.24 3.07
C ALA A 96 -2.41 1.41 4.56
N GLY A 97 -2.38 0.32 5.34
CA GLY A 97 -1.97 0.35 6.74
C GLY A 97 -0.50 0.77 6.92
N VAL A 98 0.37 0.31 6.04
CA VAL A 98 1.79 0.70 6.04
C VAL A 98 1.96 2.15 5.58
N ILE A 99 1.26 2.58 4.54
CA ILE A 99 1.27 3.98 4.07
C ILE A 99 0.88 4.92 5.20
N THR A 100 -0.21 4.64 5.92
CA THR A 100 -0.67 5.51 7.02
C THR A 100 0.32 5.55 8.17
N HIS A 101 0.93 4.40 8.52
CA HIS A 101 1.85 4.33 9.65
C HIS A 101 3.25 4.86 9.31
N MET A 102 3.85 4.41 8.20
CA MET A 102 5.19 4.83 7.78
C MET A 102 5.20 6.26 7.23
N GLY A 103 4.10 6.69 6.61
CA GLY A 103 3.89 8.09 6.20
C GLY A 103 3.63 9.03 7.37
N ASP A 104 3.51 8.48 8.60
CA ASP A 104 3.20 9.26 9.82
C ASP A 104 1.98 10.17 9.60
N ILE A 105 0.89 9.58 9.07
CA ILE A 105 -0.38 10.29 8.89
C ILE A 105 -1.02 10.44 10.27
N PHE A 106 -1.18 11.66 10.74
CA PHE A 106 -1.62 11.93 12.11
C PHE A 106 -2.96 12.70 12.16
N PRO A 107 -3.72 12.62 13.26
CA PRO A 107 -4.95 13.38 13.42
C PRO A 107 -4.71 14.88 13.31
N GLY A 108 -5.47 15.56 12.46
CA GLY A 108 -5.33 16.98 12.18
C GLY A 108 -4.42 17.34 11.01
N ALA A 109 -3.71 16.37 10.41
CA ALA A 109 -2.83 16.62 9.28
C ALA A 109 -3.59 17.08 8.02
N THR A 110 -2.92 17.91 7.22
CA THR A 110 -3.29 18.22 5.85
C THR A 110 -2.56 17.27 4.91
N VAL A 111 -3.31 16.42 4.23
CA VAL A 111 -2.78 15.38 3.35
C VAL A 111 -3.28 15.61 1.92
N VAL A 112 -2.39 15.51 0.94
CA VAL A 112 -2.75 15.41 -0.49
C VAL A 112 -2.53 13.97 -0.95
N GLU A 113 -3.58 13.38 -1.52
CA GLU A 113 -3.59 12.07 -2.18
C GLU A 113 -3.78 12.28 -3.68
N ALA A 114 -2.98 11.62 -4.52
CA ALA A 114 -3.25 11.56 -5.96
C ALA A 114 -3.38 10.12 -6.43
N GLY A 115 -4.37 9.91 -7.31
CA GLY A 115 -4.86 8.61 -7.71
C GLY A 115 -5.90 8.08 -6.73
N ALA A 116 -6.98 8.86 -6.45
CA ALA A 116 -8.06 8.43 -5.56
C ALA A 116 -8.72 7.10 -6.01
N GLY A 117 -8.76 6.86 -7.32
CA GLY A 117 -9.20 5.62 -7.92
C GLY A 117 -10.59 5.19 -7.45
N SER A 118 -10.68 4.13 -6.66
CA SER A 118 -11.95 3.65 -6.08
C SER A 118 -12.18 4.11 -4.63
N GLY A 119 -11.31 4.95 -4.07
CA GLY A 119 -11.42 5.52 -2.73
C GLY A 119 -10.90 4.63 -1.60
N ALA A 120 -10.20 3.53 -1.93
CA ALA A 120 -9.71 2.59 -0.93
C ALA A 120 -8.68 3.21 0.03
N LEU A 121 -7.66 3.86 -0.54
CA LEU A 121 -6.64 4.55 0.24
C LEU A 121 -7.21 5.79 0.92
N SER A 122 -8.08 6.54 0.22
CA SER A 122 -8.77 7.71 0.77
C SER A 122 -9.48 7.39 2.10
N MET A 123 -10.15 6.23 2.21
CA MET A 123 -10.81 5.81 3.45
C MET A 123 -9.81 5.60 4.60
N ALA A 124 -8.66 5.00 4.33
CA ALA A 124 -7.63 4.78 5.35
C ALA A 124 -7.00 6.12 5.79
N LEU A 125 -6.74 7.01 4.84
CA LEU A 125 -6.21 8.35 5.12
C LEU A 125 -7.21 9.19 5.91
N LEU A 126 -8.52 9.14 5.59
CA LEU A 126 -9.57 9.84 6.32
C LEU A 126 -9.72 9.36 7.77
N ASP A 127 -9.65 8.04 8.00
CA ASP A 127 -9.63 7.51 9.37
C ASP A 127 -8.39 8.00 10.14
N ALA A 128 -7.23 8.14 9.48
CA ALA A 128 -5.99 8.58 10.11
C ALA A 128 -5.98 10.09 10.41
N VAL A 129 -6.37 10.94 9.46
CA VAL A 129 -6.40 12.40 9.69
C VAL A 129 -7.53 12.82 10.61
N GLY A 130 -8.60 12.02 10.68
CA GLY A 130 -9.78 12.31 11.49
C GLY A 130 -10.57 13.55 11.04
N PRO A 131 -11.62 13.91 11.79
CA PRO A 131 -12.56 14.97 11.37
C PRO A 131 -11.97 16.39 11.45
N GLN A 132 -10.84 16.57 12.12
CA GLN A 132 -10.16 17.86 12.27
C GLN A 132 -9.00 18.04 11.27
N GLY A 133 -8.62 16.97 10.55
CA GLY A 133 -7.64 17.01 9.49
C GLY A 133 -8.26 17.44 8.17
N ARG A 134 -7.44 17.37 7.13
CA ARG A 134 -7.86 17.63 5.75
C ARG A 134 -7.22 16.63 4.81
N LEU A 135 -8.04 15.93 4.03
CA LEU A 135 -7.59 15.10 2.92
C LEU A 135 -8.08 15.71 1.61
N ILE A 136 -7.15 16.09 0.75
CA ILE A 136 -7.41 16.52 -0.62
C ILE A 136 -7.05 15.34 -1.51
N SER A 137 -8.05 14.64 -2.05
CA SER A 137 -7.85 13.53 -2.98
C SER A 137 -8.05 14.01 -4.42
N VAL A 138 -7.09 13.74 -5.28
CA VAL A 138 -7.10 14.15 -6.68
C VAL A 138 -7.25 12.92 -7.58
N GLU A 139 -8.17 13.01 -8.54
CA GLU A 139 -8.40 11.98 -9.55
C GLU A 139 -8.56 12.65 -10.92
N ARG A 140 -7.84 12.18 -11.93
CA ARG A 140 -7.93 12.75 -13.29
C ARG A 140 -9.24 12.40 -13.99
N ARG A 141 -9.81 11.25 -13.66
CA ARG A 141 -10.99 10.70 -14.34
C ARG A 141 -12.24 10.93 -13.52
N GLN A 142 -13.22 11.63 -14.10
CA GLN A 142 -14.51 11.90 -13.46
C GLN A 142 -15.23 10.62 -13.05
N ASP A 143 -15.23 9.58 -13.90
CA ASP A 143 -15.89 8.30 -13.61
C ASP A 143 -15.29 7.58 -12.39
N PHE A 144 -13.98 7.67 -12.19
CA PHE A 144 -13.31 7.13 -11.00
C PHE A 144 -13.56 7.99 -9.77
N ALA A 145 -13.54 9.31 -9.91
CA ALA A 145 -13.90 10.19 -8.81
C ALA A 145 -15.34 9.96 -8.31
N ASP A 146 -16.28 9.72 -9.23
CA ASP A 146 -17.67 9.39 -8.88
C ASP A 146 -17.76 8.06 -8.10
N ILE A 147 -16.99 7.05 -8.52
CA ILE A 147 -16.90 5.75 -7.83
C ILE A 147 -16.26 5.93 -6.43
N ALA A 148 -15.16 6.69 -6.34
CA ALA A 148 -14.51 6.99 -5.06
C ALA A 148 -15.49 7.70 -4.12
N ALA A 149 -16.20 8.73 -4.62
CA ALA A 149 -17.20 9.46 -3.88
C ALA A 149 -18.28 8.53 -3.32
N ALA A 150 -18.84 7.67 -4.17
CA ALA A 150 -19.88 6.74 -3.77
C ALA A 150 -19.40 5.74 -2.72
N ASN A 151 -18.19 5.17 -2.89
CA ASN A 151 -17.64 4.20 -1.96
C ASN A 151 -17.31 4.82 -0.60
N VAL A 152 -16.68 5.99 -0.59
CA VAL A 152 -16.29 6.69 0.65
C VAL A 152 -17.53 7.17 1.40
N ASP A 153 -18.48 7.80 0.71
CA ASP A 153 -19.73 8.26 1.32
C ASP A 153 -20.54 7.10 1.89
N LEU A 154 -20.55 5.96 1.19
CA LEU A 154 -21.24 4.75 1.65
C LEU A 154 -20.56 4.11 2.86
N TRP A 155 -19.23 4.17 2.93
CA TRP A 155 -18.48 3.67 4.08
C TRP A 155 -18.72 4.52 5.32
N PHE A 156 -18.64 5.84 5.20
CA PHE A 156 -18.83 6.78 6.32
C PHE A 156 -20.31 7.11 6.60
N GLY A 157 -21.25 6.63 5.78
CA GLY A 157 -22.69 6.94 5.86
C GLY A 157 -23.03 8.36 5.41
N ARG A 158 -22.05 9.16 5.01
CA ARG A 158 -22.17 10.53 4.49
C ARG A 158 -20.85 11.02 3.94
N ARG A 159 -20.83 12.19 3.32
CA ARG A 159 -19.59 12.88 2.98
C ARG A 159 -18.78 13.15 4.25
N HIS A 160 -17.51 12.68 4.24
CA HIS A 160 -16.59 12.93 5.36
C HIS A 160 -16.21 14.42 5.40
N PRO A 161 -16.32 15.12 6.56
CA PRO A 161 -16.08 16.57 6.63
C PRO A 161 -14.66 16.98 6.28
N ALA A 162 -13.67 16.11 6.52
CA ALA A 162 -12.27 16.37 6.20
C ALA A 162 -11.91 16.05 4.74
N TRP A 163 -12.86 15.60 3.90
CA TRP A 163 -12.57 15.15 2.55
C TRP A 163 -12.93 16.16 1.46
N ASP A 164 -11.93 16.52 0.67
CA ASP A 164 -12.01 17.39 -0.50
C ASP A 164 -11.58 16.59 -1.74
N LEU A 165 -12.54 16.00 -2.46
CA LEU A 165 -12.27 15.25 -3.69
C LEU A 165 -12.30 16.20 -4.88
N ARG A 166 -11.22 16.23 -5.64
CA ARG A 166 -11.05 17.08 -6.81
C ARG A 166 -10.79 16.25 -8.06
N VAL A 167 -11.45 16.63 -9.15
CA VAL A 167 -11.18 16.08 -10.48
C VAL A 167 -10.23 17.01 -11.20
N GLY A 168 -9.08 16.48 -11.63
CA GLY A 168 -8.05 17.27 -12.30
C GLY A 168 -6.66 16.69 -12.16
N ASP A 169 -5.68 17.52 -12.44
CA ASP A 169 -4.27 17.18 -12.30
C ASP A 169 -3.75 17.51 -10.90
N VAL A 170 -2.90 16.63 -10.37
CA VAL A 170 -2.31 16.85 -9.05
C VAL A 170 -1.36 18.05 -9.04
N ASP A 171 -0.67 18.33 -10.14
CA ASP A 171 0.20 19.51 -10.26
C ASP A 171 -0.56 20.82 -10.06
N GLU A 172 -1.75 20.92 -10.66
CA GLU A 172 -2.59 22.11 -10.49
C GLU A 172 -3.00 22.29 -9.01
N VAL A 173 -3.33 21.19 -8.35
CA VAL A 173 -3.74 21.20 -6.93
C VAL A 173 -2.57 21.57 -6.03
N LEU A 174 -1.40 20.95 -6.23
CA LEU A 174 -0.20 21.20 -5.43
C LEU A 174 0.33 22.62 -5.66
N TRP A 175 0.31 23.10 -6.92
CA TRP A 175 0.75 24.45 -7.25
C TRP A 175 -0.17 25.53 -6.73
N SER A 176 -1.48 25.25 -6.62
CA SER A 176 -2.47 26.19 -6.05
C SER A 176 -2.47 26.20 -4.52
N ALA A 177 -1.81 25.26 -3.88
CA ALA A 177 -1.65 25.26 -2.43
C ALA A 177 -0.72 26.39 -1.97
N GLU A 178 -0.91 26.90 -0.77
CA GLU A 178 0.07 27.77 -0.13
C GLU A 178 1.38 27.03 0.04
N GLU A 179 2.51 27.72 -0.24
CA GLU A 179 3.84 27.12 -0.11
C GLU A 179 4.06 26.55 1.29
N GLY A 180 4.49 25.30 1.35
CA GLY A 180 4.75 24.62 2.62
C GLY A 180 3.52 24.50 3.52
N SER A 181 2.34 24.23 2.95
CA SER A 181 1.08 24.10 3.71
C SER A 181 0.56 22.66 3.84
N VAL A 182 1.20 21.71 3.17
CA VAL A 182 0.81 20.29 3.16
C VAL A 182 1.75 19.49 4.04
N ASP A 183 1.22 18.75 5.01
CA ASP A 183 2.02 17.94 5.94
C ASP A 183 2.55 16.67 5.28
N ARG A 184 1.70 16.00 4.47
CA ARG A 184 1.97 14.70 3.86
C ARG A 184 1.44 14.65 2.43
N ILE A 185 2.18 14.01 1.54
CA ILE A 185 1.73 13.75 0.17
C ILE A 185 1.84 12.25 -0.09
N VAL A 186 0.76 11.65 -0.61
CA VAL A 186 0.68 10.23 -0.95
C VAL A 186 0.28 10.09 -2.40
N LEU A 187 1.13 9.49 -3.22
CA LEU A 187 0.93 9.35 -4.67
C LEU A 187 0.81 7.88 -5.08
N ASP A 188 -0.36 7.49 -5.56
CA ASP A 188 -0.63 6.23 -6.27
C ASP A 188 -0.86 6.53 -7.75
N MET A 189 0.23 6.72 -8.49
CA MET A 189 0.17 7.15 -9.88
C MET A 189 1.35 6.61 -10.70
N LEU A 190 1.21 6.65 -12.04
CA LEU A 190 2.17 6.04 -12.95
C LEU A 190 3.55 6.70 -12.95
N ALA A 191 3.62 8.02 -12.82
CA ALA A 191 4.84 8.80 -13.00
C ALA A 191 5.00 9.88 -11.91
N PRO A 192 5.14 9.51 -10.61
CA PRO A 192 5.22 10.48 -9.52
C PRO A 192 6.47 11.37 -9.58
N TRP A 193 7.49 11.00 -10.33
CA TRP A 193 8.69 11.81 -10.55
C TRP A 193 8.44 13.08 -11.36
N GLU A 194 7.38 13.13 -12.16
CA GLU A 194 7.01 14.32 -12.94
C GLU A 194 6.53 15.47 -12.05
N ASN A 195 6.14 15.18 -10.80
CA ASN A 195 5.55 16.13 -9.86
C ASN A 195 6.53 16.64 -8.79
N ILE A 196 7.84 16.34 -8.88
CA ILE A 196 8.83 16.64 -7.82
C ILE A 196 8.87 18.14 -7.49
N GLU A 197 8.74 19.01 -8.50
CA GLU A 197 8.78 20.46 -8.30
C GLU A 197 7.55 20.95 -7.52
N THR A 198 6.36 20.53 -7.90
CA THR A 198 5.10 20.92 -7.26
C THR A 198 4.95 20.31 -5.86
N ILE A 199 5.46 19.08 -5.66
CA ILE A 199 5.58 18.46 -4.33
C ILE A 199 6.48 19.33 -3.43
N THR A 200 7.63 19.76 -3.95
CA THR A 200 8.58 20.60 -3.21
C THR A 200 7.98 21.95 -2.81
N HIS A 201 7.11 22.52 -3.67
CA HIS A 201 6.39 23.76 -3.35
C HIS A 201 5.37 23.55 -2.23
N ALA A 202 4.53 22.53 -2.31
CA ALA A 202 3.40 22.37 -1.42
C ALA A 202 3.75 21.76 -0.04
N LEU A 203 4.74 20.85 -0.01
CA LEU A 203 5.08 20.09 1.20
C LEU A 203 5.84 20.95 2.21
N ILE A 204 5.52 20.82 3.49
CA ILE A 204 6.27 21.50 4.57
C ILE A 204 7.72 20.98 4.64
N PRO A 205 8.70 21.77 5.07
CA PRO A 205 10.03 21.25 5.41
C PRO A 205 9.91 20.15 6.48
N GLY A 206 10.56 18.99 6.22
CA GLY A 206 10.43 17.79 7.04
C GLY A 206 9.15 16.97 6.78
N GLY A 207 8.26 17.47 5.93
CA GLY A 207 7.07 16.75 5.47
C GLY A 207 7.41 15.45 4.74
N VAL A 208 6.49 14.50 4.71
CA VAL A 208 6.71 13.15 4.16
C VAL A 208 6.02 13.02 2.81
N LEU A 209 6.78 12.53 1.83
CA LEU A 209 6.28 12.03 0.57
C LEU A 209 6.27 10.50 0.60
N VAL A 210 5.12 9.90 0.27
CA VAL A 210 4.97 8.46 0.05
C VAL A 210 4.49 8.25 -1.37
N CYS A 211 5.19 7.41 -2.13
CA CYS A 211 4.77 7.00 -3.47
C CYS A 211 4.54 5.49 -3.51
N TYR A 212 3.45 5.08 -4.12
CA TYR A 212 3.12 3.69 -4.42
C TYR A 212 3.22 3.48 -5.93
N VAL A 213 4.11 2.59 -6.35
CA VAL A 213 4.37 2.31 -7.76
C VAL A 213 4.34 0.81 -8.05
N ALA A 214 3.92 0.44 -9.25
CA ALA A 214 3.64 -0.95 -9.59
C ALA A 214 4.86 -1.76 -10.00
N THR A 215 5.95 -1.12 -10.47
CA THR A 215 7.08 -1.83 -11.08
C THR A 215 8.42 -1.41 -10.49
N VAL A 216 9.39 -2.32 -10.53
CA VAL A 216 10.78 -2.05 -10.12
C VAL A 216 11.39 -0.90 -10.93
N THR A 217 11.05 -0.80 -12.21
CA THR A 217 11.55 0.28 -13.07
C THR A 217 11.02 1.64 -12.65
N GLN A 218 9.73 1.74 -12.31
CA GLN A 218 9.16 2.97 -11.76
C GLN A 218 9.80 3.34 -10.42
N MET A 219 9.97 2.36 -9.53
CA MET A 219 10.61 2.57 -8.24
C MET A 219 12.05 3.09 -8.42
N SER A 220 12.84 2.46 -9.28
CA SER A 220 14.21 2.87 -9.55
C SER A 220 14.28 4.28 -10.13
N ARG A 221 13.45 4.59 -11.12
CA ARG A 221 13.36 5.92 -11.72
C ARG A 221 13.01 6.99 -10.69
N LEU A 222 11.97 6.78 -9.92
CA LEU A 222 11.53 7.71 -8.89
C LEU A 222 12.64 8.01 -7.87
N VAL A 223 13.33 6.96 -7.40
CA VAL A 223 14.43 7.10 -6.43
C VAL A 223 15.56 7.95 -7.01
N GLU A 224 15.94 7.72 -8.27
CA GLU A 224 17.03 8.50 -8.89
C GLU A 224 16.61 9.95 -9.15
N ASP A 225 15.39 10.21 -9.59
CA ASP A 225 14.90 11.57 -9.84
C ASP A 225 14.74 12.35 -8.51
N LEU A 226 14.27 11.71 -7.42
CA LEU A 226 14.25 12.31 -6.09
C LEU A 226 15.65 12.68 -5.60
N ARG A 227 16.64 11.83 -5.85
CA ARG A 227 18.05 12.10 -5.53
C ARG A 227 18.62 13.25 -6.36
N ALA A 228 18.35 13.24 -7.66
CA ALA A 228 18.82 14.27 -8.59
C ALA A 228 18.25 15.66 -8.27
N SER A 229 17.06 15.73 -7.66
CA SER A 229 16.47 16.98 -7.21
C SER A 229 17.23 17.66 -6.07
N GLU A 230 18.01 16.91 -5.30
CA GLU A 230 18.73 17.38 -4.09
C GLU A 230 17.83 18.07 -3.04
N ARG A 231 16.53 17.81 -3.10
CA ARG A 231 15.53 18.43 -2.22
C ARG A 231 15.05 17.53 -1.09
N PHE A 232 15.37 16.25 -1.15
CA PHE A 232 14.83 15.24 -0.24
C PHE A 232 15.94 14.48 0.50
N THR A 233 15.56 13.86 1.61
CA THR A 233 16.40 12.82 2.25
C THR A 233 16.60 11.65 1.29
N ASP A 234 17.61 10.81 1.52
CA ASP A 234 17.79 9.61 0.69
C ASP A 234 16.53 8.72 0.75
N PRO A 235 15.88 8.43 -0.39
CA PRO A 235 14.63 7.67 -0.40
C PRO A 235 14.84 6.24 0.09
N ILE A 236 13.86 5.72 0.84
CA ILE A 236 13.78 4.33 1.26
C ILE A 236 12.68 3.66 0.44
N ALA A 237 12.97 2.48 -0.12
CA ALA A 237 12.02 1.74 -0.93
C ALA A 237 11.89 0.30 -0.45
N TRP A 238 10.65 -0.23 -0.46
CA TRP A 238 10.36 -1.62 -0.08
C TRP A 238 9.04 -2.10 -0.70
N GLU A 239 8.74 -3.38 -0.55
CA GLU A 239 7.42 -3.98 -0.75
C GLU A 239 6.99 -4.73 0.51
N ASP A 240 5.70 -4.82 0.74
CA ASP A 240 5.12 -5.56 1.86
C ASP A 240 4.47 -6.85 1.38
N MET A 241 4.72 -7.94 2.08
CA MET A 241 4.11 -9.25 1.81
C MET A 241 3.41 -9.78 3.04
N ARG A 242 2.11 -10.05 2.91
CA ARG A 242 1.31 -10.71 3.95
C ARG A 242 1.15 -12.17 3.63
N ARG A 243 1.67 -13.05 4.49
CA ARG A 243 1.51 -14.49 4.36
C ARG A 243 0.54 -15.03 5.39
N GLU A 244 -0.53 -15.64 4.92
CA GLU A 244 -1.50 -16.31 5.76
C GLU A 244 -1.10 -17.77 5.99
N TRP A 245 -1.61 -18.36 7.08
CA TRP A 245 -1.34 -19.72 7.47
C TRP A 245 -2.63 -20.50 7.58
N HIS A 246 -2.64 -21.72 7.06
CA HIS A 246 -3.65 -22.71 7.32
C HIS A 246 -3.43 -23.32 8.71
N LEU A 247 -4.46 -23.29 9.53
CA LEU A 247 -4.40 -23.75 10.92
C LEU A 247 -5.59 -24.69 11.18
N GLU A 248 -5.36 -26.00 11.10
CA GLU A 248 -6.38 -27.01 11.35
C GLU A 248 -5.76 -28.19 12.12
N GLY A 249 -5.99 -28.25 13.44
CA GLY A 249 -5.38 -29.23 14.31
C GLY A 249 -3.85 -29.21 14.21
N LEU A 250 -3.24 -30.33 13.83
CA LEU A 250 -1.79 -30.45 13.61
C LEU A 250 -1.35 -30.03 12.17
N ALA A 251 -2.30 -29.75 11.29
CA ALA A 251 -1.99 -29.30 9.93
C ALA A 251 -1.73 -27.78 9.91
N VAL A 252 -0.54 -27.38 10.31
CA VAL A 252 -0.06 -25.99 10.36
C VAL A 252 0.90 -25.76 9.21
N ARG A 253 0.51 -24.95 8.23
CA ARG A 253 1.31 -24.67 7.03
C ARG A 253 0.94 -23.31 6.43
N PRO A 254 1.83 -22.69 5.65
CA PRO A 254 1.46 -21.50 4.88
C PRO A 254 0.28 -21.79 3.94
N GLU A 255 -0.61 -20.81 3.75
CA GLU A 255 -1.61 -20.89 2.69
C GLU A 255 -0.94 -21.01 1.32
N HIS A 256 -1.54 -21.82 0.44
CA HIS A 256 -1.02 -22.02 -0.91
C HIS A 256 -1.17 -20.79 -1.80
N ARG A 257 -2.21 -19.99 -1.55
CA ARG A 257 -2.47 -18.76 -2.27
C ARG A 257 -2.11 -17.57 -1.41
N MET A 258 -1.30 -16.67 -1.94
CA MET A 258 -1.04 -15.38 -1.32
C MET A 258 -1.01 -14.30 -2.39
N VAL A 259 -1.39 -13.11 -2.03
CA VAL A 259 -1.10 -11.91 -2.81
C VAL A 259 0.31 -11.48 -2.42
N ALA A 260 1.29 -11.85 -3.24
CA ALA A 260 2.70 -11.59 -2.95
C ALA A 260 3.05 -10.13 -3.27
N HIS A 261 3.02 -9.78 -4.54
CA HIS A 261 3.32 -8.45 -5.03
C HIS A 261 2.04 -7.67 -5.31
N THR A 262 1.96 -6.44 -4.82
CA THR A 262 0.88 -5.50 -5.09
C THR A 262 1.41 -4.16 -5.60
N GLY A 263 2.57 -3.73 -5.12
CA GLY A 263 3.28 -2.52 -5.49
C GLY A 263 4.48 -2.30 -4.58
N PHE A 264 5.28 -1.32 -4.95
CA PHE A 264 6.44 -0.86 -4.17
C PHE A 264 6.10 0.47 -3.53
N LEU A 265 6.58 0.65 -2.30
CA LEU A 265 6.50 1.88 -1.55
C LEU A 265 7.85 2.59 -1.58
N VAL A 266 7.83 3.88 -1.84
CA VAL A 266 8.98 4.77 -1.75
C VAL A 266 8.64 5.91 -0.79
N ILE A 267 9.46 6.13 0.22
CA ILE A 267 9.28 7.19 1.21
C ILE A 267 10.50 8.08 1.29
N THR A 268 10.27 9.37 1.41
CA THR A 268 11.30 10.37 1.67
C THR A 268 10.73 11.60 2.38
N ARG A 269 11.59 12.49 2.83
CA ARG A 269 11.20 13.73 3.51
C ARG A 269 11.80 14.94 2.81
N LEU A 270 11.02 16.01 2.69
CA LEU A 270 11.49 17.28 2.13
C LEU A 270 12.51 17.91 3.09
N LEU A 271 13.63 18.32 2.54
CA LEU A 271 14.64 19.10 3.29
C LEU A 271 14.21 20.57 3.40
N ALA A 272 14.73 21.24 4.41
CA ALA A 272 14.52 22.69 4.54
C ALA A 272 15.18 23.45 3.35
N PRO A 273 14.65 24.63 2.99
CA PRO A 273 15.24 25.45 1.94
C PRO A 273 16.73 25.72 2.19
N GLY A 274 17.56 25.56 1.17
CA GLY A 274 19.00 25.79 1.22
C GLY A 274 19.82 24.72 1.94
N VAL A 275 19.19 23.63 2.37
CA VAL A 275 19.92 22.48 2.96
C VAL A 275 20.33 21.51 1.85
N THR A 276 21.60 21.15 1.85
CA THR A 276 22.15 20.11 0.96
C THR A 276 21.90 18.72 1.57
N PRO A 277 21.47 17.72 0.79
CA PRO A 277 21.34 16.35 1.27
C PRO A 277 22.66 15.82 1.85
N GLN A 278 22.55 14.94 2.85
CA GLN A 278 23.72 14.29 3.43
C GLN A 278 24.40 13.41 2.38
N GLU A 279 25.73 13.48 2.28
CA GLU A 279 26.52 12.61 1.41
C GLU A 279 26.26 11.14 1.72
N ARG A 280 26.03 10.37 0.66
CA ARG A 280 25.81 8.93 0.77
C ARG A 280 27.13 8.18 0.82
N SER A 281 27.30 7.33 1.83
CA SER A 281 28.38 6.35 1.83
C SER A 281 28.01 5.20 0.89
N THR A 282 28.32 5.34 -0.39
CA THR A 282 28.08 4.30 -1.39
C THR A 282 29.15 3.22 -1.34
N ARG A 283 28.76 1.97 -1.14
CA ARG A 283 29.61 0.81 -1.41
C ARG A 283 29.36 0.34 -2.84
N PRO A 284 30.34 0.43 -3.74
CA PRO A 284 30.17 -0.03 -5.11
C PRO A 284 29.70 -1.51 -5.16
N ALA A 285 28.79 -1.83 -6.06
CA ALA A 285 28.40 -3.21 -6.32
C ALA A 285 29.59 -4.02 -6.84
N LYS A 286 29.70 -5.28 -6.44
CA LYS A 286 30.86 -6.15 -6.79
C LYS A 286 30.98 -6.48 -8.28
N ALA A 287 29.98 -6.20 -9.10
CA ALA A 287 29.87 -6.61 -10.49
C ALA A 287 29.37 -5.49 -11.42
N ALA A 288 29.70 -4.24 -11.14
CA ALA A 288 29.25 -3.12 -11.96
C ALA A 288 30.24 -2.82 -13.09
N GLU A 289 30.53 -3.78 -13.96
CA GLU A 289 31.24 -3.51 -15.21
C GLU A 289 30.25 -3.32 -16.36
N GLY A 290 30.24 -2.13 -16.97
CA GLY A 290 29.74 -1.90 -18.31
C GLY A 290 28.22 -1.93 -18.52
N GLN A 291 27.42 -1.74 -17.50
CA GLN A 291 25.95 -1.85 -17.58
C GLN A 291 25.23 -0.52 -17.31
N GLY A 292 25.73 0.55 -17.87
CA GLY A 292 25.07 1.85 -17.81
C GLY A 292 23.97 2.00 -18.85
N GLY A 293 23.18 3.06 -18.81
CA GLY A 293 22.22 3.45 -19.84
C GLY A 293 20.88 2.72 -19.84
N ALA A 294 20.48 2.13 -18.70
CA ALA A 294 19.18 1.48 -18.62
C ALA A 294 17.98 2.45 -18.70
N TRP A 295 18.19 3.75 -18.52
CA TRP A 295 17.13 4.73 -18.36
C TRP A 295 17.14 5.86 -19.39
N ASP A 296 18.32 6.23 -19.89
CA ASP A 296 18.48 7.25 -20.92
C ASP A 296 19.55 6.80 -21.89
N ASP A 297 19.24 6.76 -23.18
CA ASP A 297 20.20 6.46 -24.26
C ASP A 297 21.33 7.50 -24.37
N GLU A 298 21.29 8.59 -23.61
CA GLU A 298 22.22 9.70 -23.63
C GLU A 298 23.16 9.82 -22.41
N GLN A 299 22.95 9.03 -21.34
CA GLN A 299 23.81 9.07 -20.16
C GLN A 299 24.78 7.90 -20.11
N GLU A 300 26.02 8.12 -20.51
CA GLU A 300 27.11 7.21 -20.15
C GLU A 300 27.33 7.18 -18.64
N TRP A 301 27.07 6.02 -18.05
CA TRP A 301 27.44 5.76 -16.66
C TRP A 301 28.95 5.69 -16.54
N SER A 302 29.57 6.69 -15.93
CA SER A 302 31.00 6.64 -15.66
C SER A 302 31.30 5.52 -14.66
N LEU A 303 32.48 4.90 -14.78
CA LEU A 303 32.96 3.88 -13.83
C LEU A 303 32.96 4.38 -12.37
N GLU A 304 33.07 5.69 -12.15
CA GLU A 304 32.98 6.32 -10.84
C GLU A 304 31.54 6.30 -10.31
N LYS A 305 30.52 6.51 -11.14
CA LYS A 305 29.12 6.45 -10.75
C LYS A 305 28.63 5.02 -10.48
N VAL A 306 29.14 4.04 -11.23
CA VAL A 306 28.81 2.61 -11.06
C VAL A 306 29.63 1.96 -9.94
N GLY A 307 30.69 2.61 -9.49
CA GLY A 307 31.50 2.21 -8.36
C GLY A 307 32.25 0.89 -8.56
N GLN A 308 33.18 0.85 -9.51
CA GLN A 308 34.01 -0.34 -9.77
C GLN A 308 34.84 -0.71 -8.54
N ARG A 309 34.57 -1.87 -7.95
CA ARG A 309 35.37 -2.40 -6.84
C ARG A 309 36.49 -3.25 -7.39
N VAL A 310 37.68 -2.70 -7.49
CA VAL A 310 38.88 -3.46 -7.82
C VAL A 310 39.22 -4.41 -6.67
N ASN A 311 39.23 -5.71 -6.95
CA ASN A 311 39.68 -6.70 -5.98
C ASN A 311 41.21 -6.55 -5.79
N SER A 312 41.65 -6.43 -4.54
CA SER A 312 43.08 -6.40 -4.26
C SER A 312 43.75 -7.68 -4.76
N GLU A 313 44.97 -7.57 -5.28
CA GLU A 313 45.77 -8.75 -5.74
C GLU A 313 45.88 -9.85 -4.67
N LYS A 314 45.94 -9.45 -3.39
CA LYS A 314 45.95 -10.38 -2.25
C LYS A 314 44.66 -11.21 -2.19
N LYS A 315 43.51 -10.60 -2.46
CA LYS A 315 42.21 -11.29 -2.48
C LYS A 315 42.09 -12.20 -3.69
N VAL A 316 42.54 -11.75 -4.86
CA VAL A 316 42.53 -12.56 -6.09
C VAL A 316 43.44 -13.80 -5.90
N ARG A 317 44.63 -13.62 -5.35
CA ARG A 317 45.55 -14.73 -5.06
C ARG A 317 44.97 -15.72 -4.04
N LYS A 318 44.29 -15.25 -3.01
CA LYS A 318 43.61 -16.11 -2.04
C LYS A 318 42.51 -16.93 -2.70
N VAL A 319 41.61 -16.31 -3.45
CA VAL A 319 40.51 -17.01 -4.12
C VAL A 319 41.03 -18.04 -5.12
N ARG A 320 42.07 -17.69 -5.92
CA ARG A 320 42.68 -18.66 -6.86
C ARG A 320 43.26 -19.87 -6.14
N ARG A 321 43.98 -19.67 -5.03
CA ARG A 321 44.52 -20.79 -4.24
C ARG A 321 43.41 -21.67 -3.67
N ASP A 322 42.32 -21.07 -3.15
CA ASP A 322 41.22 -21.79 -2.55
C ASP A 322 40.43 -22.61 -3.62
N VAL A 323 40.28 -22.05 -4.83
CA VAL A 323 39.68 -22.76 -5.98
C VAL A 323 40.54 -23.95 -6.43
N VAL A 324 41.89 -23.78 -6.52
CA VAL A 324 42.81 -24.87 -6.89
C VAL A 324 42.75 -25.97 -5.84
N ALA A 325 42.82 -25.65 -4.54
CA ALA A 325 42.77 -26.62 -3.47
C ALA A 325 41.44 -27.43 -3.50
N GLN A 326 40.33 -26.79 -3.81
CA GLN A 326 39.03 -27.47 -3.93
C GLN A 326 38.96 -28.38 -5.15
N ALA A 327 39.54 -27.98 -6.29
CA ALA A 327 39.66 -28.81 -7.47
C ALA A 327 40.55 -30.06 -7.25
N ASP A 328 41.64 -29.90 -6.51
CA ASP A 328 42.53 -31.01 -6.17
C ASP A 328 41.85 -32.04 -5.23
N THR A 329 41.04 -31.56 -4.28
CA THR A 329 40.25 -32.41 -3.39
C THR A 329 39.24 -33.24 -4.21
N TRP A 330 38.50 -32.62 -5.12
CA TRP A 330 37.52 -33.34 -5.97
C TRP A 330 38.20 -34.33 -6.92
N ALA A 331 39.42 -34.01 -7.43
CA ALA A 331 40.16 -34.92 -8.27
C ALA A 331 40.77 -36.12 -7.50
N SER A 332 41.01 -35.99 -6.19
CA SER A 332 41.43 -37.12 -5.34
C SER A 332 40.26 -38.02 -4.96
N GLU A 333 39.14 -37.42 -4.56
CA GLU A 333 37.87 -38.17 -4.24
C GLU A 333 37.33 -38.94 -5.46
N GLY A 334 37.42 -38.38 -6.67
CA GLY A 334 37.03 -39.05 -7.90
C GLY A 334 37.96 -40.19 -8.31
N ARG A 335 39.24 -40.18 -7.85
CA ARG A 335 40.19 -41.29 -8.10
C ARG A 335 40.04 -42.43 -7.10
N GLU A 336 39.70 -42.14 -5.84
CA GLU A 336 39.40 -43.18 -4.85
C GLU A 336 38.11 -43.92 -5.16
N ALA A 337 37.09 -43.24 -5.70
CA ALA A 337 35.86 -43.88 -6.14
C ALA A 337 36.00 -44.81 -7.37
N GLN A 338 37.08 -44.65 -8.16
CA GLN A 338 37.38 -45.54 -9.34
C GLN A 338 38.26 -46.71 -8.98
N THR A 339 38.86 -46.77 -7.81
CA THR A 339 39.71 -47.86 -7.34
C THR A 339 38.98 -48.91 -6.50
N ASP A 340 37.72 -48.61 -6.11
CA ASP A 340 36.83 -49.50 -5.33
C ASP A 340 35.77 -50.20 -6.19
N GLU A 341 35.83 -50.10 -7.55
CA GLU A 341 35.10 -50.94 -8.49
C GLU A 341 36.06 -51.98 -9.11
#